data_f3975cb284e8d645705b709f5ec20fd1
#
_entry.id   f3975cb284e8d645705b709f5ec20fd1
#
_cell.length_a   1.000
_cell.length_b   1.000
_cell.length_c   1.000
_cell.angle_alpha   90.00
_cell.angle_beta   90.00
_cell.angle_gamma   90.00
#
_symmetry.space_group_name_H-M   'P 1'
#
loop_
_entity.id
_entity.type
_entity.pdbx_description
1 polymer ?
#
loop_
_entity_poly.entity_id
_entity_poly.type
_entity_poly.pdbx_seq_one_letter_code
_entity_poly.pdbx_strand_id
1 'polypeptide(L)'
;EGDRLSEELVKIKEDHSTEDKAKELFKDAKTKIHKEDPYNQAVLFWVLNKCSYSGLTENSSFSATASRQNFTIKGARNLVNISEIIQPWKITNFDYSDVMAAKGNNVFLFLDPPYKIGTYLYGSNAELHKSFKHEEFYEACNLCKHDWFVTYNNDDDLKEMYKDFHQEEFKITYGMKHRPDNKLKKELLVVNYDVNATPLEAIYA
;
A
#
# COMPACT_ATOMS: atom_id res chain seq x y z
N GLU A 1 -18.87 0.20 -11.92
CA GLU A 1 -17.71 -0.67 -12.18
C GLU A 1 -17.47 -1.65 -11.02
N GLY A 2 -17.72 -1.27 -9.76
CA GLY A 2 -17.55 -2.13 -8.59
C GLY A 2 -18.38 -3.41 -8.66
N ASP A 3 -19.65 -3.32 -9.07
CA ASP A 3 -20.54 -4.48 -9.23
C ASP A 3 -20.02 -5.44 -10.30
N ARG A 4 -19.65 -4.91 -11.46
CA ARG A 4 -19.11 -5.70 -12.57
C ARG A 4 -17.84 -6.45 -12.14
N LEU A 5 -16.92 -5.78 -11.47
CA LEU A 5 -15.67 -6.40 -10.97
C LEU A 5 -15.98 -7.48 -9.94
N SER A 6 -16.92 -7.21 -9.02
CA SER A 6 -17.35 -8.16 -8.01
C SER A 6 -17.93 -9.44 -8.62
N GLU A 7 -18.86 -9.30 -9.55
CA GLU A 7 -19.51 -10.44 -10.24
C GLU A 7 -18.50 -11.29 -11.00
N GLU A 8 -17.58 -10.66 -11.73
CA GLU A 8 -16.55 -11.35 -12.49
C GLU A 8 -15.57 -12.12 -11.56
N LEU A 9 -15.14 -11.50 -10.46
CA LEU A 9 -14.27 -12.16 -9.50
C LEU A 9 -14.94 -13.32 -8.77
N VAL A 10 -16.26 -13.22 -8.50
CA VAL A 10 -17.04 -14.33 -7.95
C VAL A 10 -17.04 -15.50 -8.93
N LYS A 11 -17.35 -15.25 -10.20
CA LYS A 11 -17.34 -16.27 -11.26
C LYS A 11 -15.97 -16.92 -11.42
N ILE A 12 -14.91 -16.10 -11.49
CA ILE A 12 -13.52 -16.60 -11.56
C ILE A 12 -13.22 -17.53 -10.39
N LYS A 13 -13.64 -17.15 -9.16
CA LYS A 13 -13.41 -17.98 -7.98
C LYS A 13 -14.16 -19.29 -8.01
N GLU A 14 -15.39 -19.31 -8.50
CA GLU A 14 -16.21 -20.51 -8.67
C GLU A 14 -15.60 -21.46 -9.72
N ASP A 15 -15.20 -20.93 -10.88
CA ASP A 15 -14.60 -21.68 -11.98
C ASP A 15 -13.22 -22.28 -11.59
N HIS A 16 -12.48 -21.59 -10.68
CA HIS A 16 -11.14 -21.98 -10.22
C HIS A 16 -11.14 -22.40 -8.73
N SER A 17 -12.11 -23.22 -8.36
CA SER A 17 -12.32 -23.67 -6.97
C SER A 17 -11.28 -24.69 -6.48
N THR A 18 -10.58 -25.40 -7.37
CA THR A 18 -9.51 -26.34 -7.01
C THR A 18 -8.14 -25.66 -6.98
N GLU A 19 -7.20 -26.25 -6.24
CA GLU A 19 -5.83 -25.72 -6.11
C GLU A 19 -5.11 -25.66 -7.46
N ASP A 20 -5.22 -26.70 -8.28
CA ASP A 20 -4.57 -26.75 -9.60
C ASP A 20 -5.09 -25.66 -10.52
N LYS A 21 -6.40 -25.49 -10.61
CA LYS A 21 -7.01 -24.41 -11.40
C LYS A 21 -6.60 -23.02 -10.89
N ALA A 22 -6.59 -22.81 -9.57
CA ALA A 22 -6.17 -21.55 -8.99
C ALA A 22 -4.68 -21.25 -9.27
N LYS A 23 -3.83 -22.28 -9.27
CA LYS A 23 -2.41 -22.14 -9.63
C LYS A 23 -2.20 -21.81 -11.11
N GLU A 24 -2.98 -22.44 -11.98
CA GLU A 24 -2.97 -22.16 -13.42
C GLU A 24 -3.41 -20.72 -13.69
N LEU A 25 -4.54 -20.31 -13.09
CA LEU A 25 -5.04 -18.93 -13.15
C LEU A 25 -3.99 -17.90 -12.69
N PHE A 26 -3.30 -18.17 -11.57
CA PHE A 26 -2.25 -17.31 -11.07
C PHE A 26 -1.08 -17.17 -12.04
N LYS A 27 -0.64 -18.31 -12.64
CA LYS A 27 0.43 -18.32 -13.64
C LYS A 27 0.03 -17.52 -14.90
N ASP A 28 -1.19 -17.70 -15.35
CA ASP A 28 -1.75 -17.01 -16.50
C ASP A 28 -1.84 -15.49 -16.23
N ALA A 29 -2.34 -15.11 -15.06
CA ALA A 29 -2.40 -13.71 -14.65
C ALA A 29 -1.03 -13.02 -14.68
N LYS A 30 0.03 -13.67 -14.19
CA LYS A 30 1.40 -13.12 -14.24
C LYS A 30 1.89 -12.83 -15.67
N THR A 31 1.46 -13.61 -16.64
CA THR A 31 1.90 -13.44 -18.03
C THR A 31 1.11 -12.40 -18.81
N LYS A 32 -0.12 -12.13 -18.38
CA LYS A 32 -1.08 -11.30 -19.11
C LYS A 32 -1.25 -9.89 -18.56
N ILE A 33 -1.05 -9.68 -17.25
CA ILE A 33 -1.42 -8.43 -16.59
C ILE A 33 -0.96 -7.16 -17.29
N HIS A 34 0.25 -7.12 -17.82
CA HIS A 34 0.79 -5.93 -18.52
C HIS A 34 0.35 -5.80 -19.97
N LYS A 35 -0.43 -6.74 -20.49
CA LYS A 35 -0.90 -6.75 -21.89
C LYS A 35 -2.39 -6.46 -22.01
N GLU A 36 -3.07 -6.41 -20.90
CA GLU A 36 -4.53 -6.24 -20.83
C GLU A 36 -4.91 -4.76 -20.67
N ASP A 37 -6.17 -4.45 -20.96
CA ASP A 37 -6.76 -3.16 -20.68
C ASP A 37 -6.87 -2.90 -19.15
N PRO A 38 -7.08 -1.66 -18.71
CA PRO A 38 -7.08 -1.32 -17.30
C PRO A 38 -8.10 -2.10 -16.45
N TYR A 39 -9.25 -2.46 -17.00
CA TYR A 39 -10.24 -3.24 -16.26
C TYR A 39 -9.76 -4.68 -16.04
N ASN A 40 -9.29 -5.32 -17.09
CA ASN A 40 -8.74 -6.67 -17.01
C ASN A 40 -7.46 -6.70 -16.16
N GLN A 41 -6.65 -5.65 -16.18
CA GLN A 41 -5.52 -5.49 -15.24
C GLN A 41 -5.99 -5.50 -13.78
N ALA A 42 -7.09 -4.83 -13.44
CA ALA A 42 -7.63 -4.83 -12.09
C ALA A 42 -8.10 -6.23 -11.66
N VAL A 43 -8.76 -6.98 -12.55
CA VAL A 43 -9.16 -8.38 -12.31
C VAL A 43 -7.92 -9.25 -12.04
N LEU A 44 -6.91 -9.18 -12.92
CA LEU A 44 -5.69 -9.98 -12.78
C LEU A 44 -4.87 -9.57 -11.56
N PHE A 45 -4.82 -8.28 -11.23
CA PHE A 45 -4.16 -7.80 -10.01
C PHE A 45 -4.82 -8.38 -8.75
N TRP A 46 -6.16 -8.43 -8.70
CA TRP A 46 -6.85 -9.09 -7.59
C TRP A 46 -6.43 -10.54 -7.43
N VAL A 47 -6.41 -11.30 -8.54
CA VAL A 47 -5.97 -12.70 -8.55
C VAL A 47 -4.55 -12.82 -8.01
N LEU A 48 -3.63 -12.01 -8.53
CA LEU A 48 -2.22 -12.02 -8.11
C LEU A 48 -2.08 -11.67 -6.64
N ASN A 49 -2.76 -10.62 -6.17
CA ASN A 49 -2.69 -10.21 -4.77
C ASN A 49 -3.25 -11.27 -3.82
N LYS A 50 -4.40 -11.86 -4.15
CA LYS A 50 -5.09 -12.82 -3.26
C LYS A 50 -4.55 -14.23 -3.31
N CYS A 51 -3.85 -14.61 -4.39
CA CYS A 51 -3.29 -15.96 -4.56
C CYS A 51 -1.78 -16.03 -4.35
N SER A 52 -1.08 -14.91 -4.15
CA SER A 52 0.37 -14.90 -3.91
C SER A 52 0.73 -15.07 -2.43
N TYR A 53 1.93 -15.57 -2.20
CA TYR A 53 2.52 -15.58 -0.86
C TYR A 53 2.65 -14.14 -0.33
N SER A 54 2.12 -13.87 0.85
CA SER A 54 2.12 -12.55 1.52
C SER A 54 1.53 -11.40 0.71
N GLY A 55 0.74 -11.64 -0.34
CA GLY A 55 0.15 -10.59 -1.17
C GLY A 55 1.15 -9.85 -2.06
N LEU A 56 2.35 -10.38 -2.26
CA LEU A 56 3.45 -9.73 -3.01
C LEU A 56 3.26 -9.77 -4.54
N THR A 57 2.08 -10.13 -5.00
CA THR A 57 1.65 -10.09 -6.40
C THR A 57 2.64 -10.81 -7.36
N GLU A 58 3.12 -10.11 -8.39
CA GLU A 58 4.00 -10.67 -9.44
C GLU A 58 5.37 -11.13 -8.94
N ASN A 59 5.87 -10.53 -7.85
CA ASN A 59 7.19 -10.88 -7.29
C ASN A 59 7.17 -12.10 -6.40
N SER A 60 6.01 -12.75 -6.30
CA SER A 60 5.82 -13.88 -5.42
C SER A 60 5.45 -15.15 -6.17
N SER A 61 5.52 -16.26 -5.47
CA SER A 61 4.99 -17.54 -5.91
C SER A 61 3.52 -17.69 -5.52
N PHE A 62 2.82 -18.59 -6.22
CA PHE A 62 1.49 -19.04 -5.82
C PHE A 62 1.50 -19.62 -4.40
N SER A 63 0.47 -19.30 -3.64
CA SER A 63 0.23 -19.89 -2.32
C SER A 63 -1.16 -20.51 -2.27
N ALA A 64 -1.21 -21.84 -2.13
CA ALA A 64 -2.46 -22.56 -1.99
C ALA A 64 -3.27 -22.11 -0.77
N THR A 65 -2.60 -21.77 0.32
CA THR A 65 -3.24 -21.24 1.52
C THR A 65 -3.84 -19.86 1.26
N ALA A 66 -3.09 -18.95 0.63
CA ALA A 66 -3.57 -17.62 0.30
C ALA A 66 -4.76 -17.69 -0.67
N SER A 67 -4.69 -18.52 -1.72
CA SER A 67 -5.78 -18.67 -2.70
C SER A 67 -7.09 -19.18 -2.07
N ARG A 68 -7.01 -19.98 -0.99
CA ARG A 68 -8.19 -20.45 -0.26
C ARG A 68 -8.71 -19.41 0.75
N GLN A 69 -7.81 -18.76 1.49
CA GLN A 69 -8.16 -17.90 2.62
C GLN A 69 -8.40 -16.45 2.23
N ASN A 70 -7.68 -15.93 1.23
CA ASN A 70 -7.71 -14.51 0.84
C ASN A 70 -8.55 -14.28 -0.41
N PHE A 71 -8.56 -15.19 -1.39
CA PHE A 71 -9.47 -15.11 -2.53
C PHE A 71 -10.78 -15.80 -2.18
N THR A 72 -11.71 -15.08 -1.59
CA THR A 72 -13.02 -15.59 -1.17
C THR A 72 -14.14 -14.90 -1.91
N ILE A 73 -15.26 -15.59 -2.12
CA ILE A 73 -16.50 -15.01 -2.69
C ILE A 73 -16.98 -13.83 -1.84
N LYS A 74 -16.92 -13.96 -0.51
CA LYS A 74 -17.27 -12.86 0.41
C LYS A 74 -16.38 -11.62 0.18
N GLY A 75 -15.07 -11.81 0.02
CA GLY A 75 -14.13 -10.73 -0.28
C GLY A 75 -14.40 -10.06 -1.62
N ALA A 76 -14.69 -10.84 -2.66
CA ALA A 76 -15.06 -10.31 -3.97
C ALA A 76 -16.37 -9.50 -3.92
N ARG A 77 -17.41 -10.01 -3.25
CA ARG A 77 -18.69 -9.29 -3.07
C ARG A 77 -18.54 -8.01 -2.26
N ASN A 78 -17.63 -7.97 -1.30
CA ASN A 78 -17.40 -6.76 -0.50
C ASN A 78 -16.79 -5.59 -1.31
N LEU A 79 -16.30 -5.83 -2.53
CA LEU A 79 -15.82 -4.75 -3.41
C LEU A 79 -16.91 -3.75 -3.77
N VAL A 80 -18.17 -4.16 -3.79
CA VAL A 80 -19.29 -3.24 -4.00
C VAL A 80 -19.31 -2.18 -2.90
N ASN A 81 -19.27 -2.60 -1.63
CA ASN A 81 -19.26 -1.67 -0.50
C ASN A 81 -18.00 -0.78 -0.50
N ILE A 82 -16.83 -1.35 -0.84
CA ILE A 82 -15.59 -0.57 -0.96
C ILE A 82 -15.72 0.47 -2.08
N SER A 83 -16.29 0.07 -3.22
CA SER A 83 -16.54 0.98 -4.35
C SER A 83 -17.39 2.18 -3.95
N GLU A 84 -18.43 1.99 -3.14
CA GLU A 84 -19.27 3.07 -2.62
C GLU A 84 -18.49 4.01 -1.69
N ILE A 85 -17.66 3.46 -0.80
CA ILE A 85 -16.85 4.24 0.15
C ILE A 85 -15.84 5.13 -0.58
N ILE A 86 -15.20 4.62 -1.65
CA ILE A 86 -14.17 5.36 -2.37
C ILE A 86 -14.70 6.28 -3.47
N GLN A 87 -16.02 6.27 -3.73
CA GLN A 87 -16.65 7.13 -4.76
C GLN A 87 -16.28 8.61 -4.64
N PRO A 88 -16.26 9.23 -3.45
CA PRO A 88 -15.88 10.63 -3.31
C PRO A 88 -14.37 10.89 -3.40
N TRP A 89 -13.55 9.84 -3.45
CA TRP A 89 -12.10 10.00 -3.47
C TRP A 89 -11.61 10.36 -4.88
N LYS A 90 -10.69 11.28 -4.94
CA LYS A 90 -9.93 11.55 -6.16
C LYS A 90 -8.68 10.69 -6.17
N ILE A 91 -8.74 9.52 -6.82
CA ILE A 91 -7.60 8.62 -6.97
C ILE A 91 -6.77 9.08 -8.16
N THR A 92 -5.47 9.28 -7.93
CA THR A 92 -4.52 9.74 -8.96
C THR A 92 -3.26 8.88 -8.94
N ASN A 93 -2.52 8.90 -10.05
CA ASN A 93 -1.21 8.27 -10.19
C ASN A 93 -0.19 9.36 -10.59
N PHE A 94 -0.05 10.38 -9.73
CA PHE A 94 0.90 11.46 -9.90
C PHE A 94 2.17 11.21 -9.11
N ASP A 95 3.22 11.94 -9.44
CA ASP A 95 4.39 12.03 -8.57
C ASP A 95 4.01 12.70 -7.24
N TYR A 96 4.66 12.29 -6.15
CA TYR A 96 4.41 12.86 -4.82
C TYR A 96 4.64 14.36 -4.78
N SER A 97 5.64 14.85 -5.53
CA SER A 97 5.98 16.28 -5.57
C SER A 97 4.85 17.12 -6.15
N ASP A 98 4.12 16.62 -7.14
CA ASP A 98 2.94 17.29 -7.72
C ASP A 98 1.81 17.41 -6.69
N VAL A 99 1.61 16.32 -5.91
CA VAL A 99 0.58 16.29 -4.86
C VAL A 99 0.94 17.22 -3.71
N MET A 100 2.20 17.23 -3.26
CA MET A 100 2.69 18.06 -2.17
C MET A 100 2.72 19.54 -2.52
N ALA A 101 2.93 19.89 -3.79
CA ALA A 101 2.90 21.25 -4.31
C ALA A 101 1.49 21.76 -4.67
N ALA A 102 0.48 20.91 -4.62
CA ALA A 102 -0.89 21.26 -4.97
C ALA A 102 -1.44 22.37 -4.05
N LYS A 103 -2.24 23.29 -4.62
CA LYS A 103 -2.88 24.36 -3.85
C LYS A 103 -4.07 23.81 -3.08
N GLY A 104 -4.21 24.21 -1.84
CA GLY A 104 -5.35 23.86 -0.98
C GLY A 104 -5.32 24.61 0.34
N ASN A 105 -6.47 24.70 1.00
CA ASN A 105 -6.58 25.19 2.37
C ASN A 105 -6.93 24.02 3.27
N ASN A 106 -6.37 23.98 4.48
CA ASN A 106 -6.61 22.91 5.45
C ASN A 106 -6.32 21.51 4.89
N VAL A 107 -5.20 21.40 4.17
CA VAL A 107 -4.73 20.13 3.58
C VAL A 107 -3.82 19.45 4.58
N PHE A 108 -4.08 18.17 4.80
CA PHE A 108 -3.23 17.29 5.58
C PHE A 108 -2.74 16.14 4.70
N LEU A 109 -1.45 15.86 4.72
CA LEU A 109 -0.84 14.81 3.91
C LEU A 109 -0.38 13.65 4.80
N PHE A 110 -0.87 12.46 4.48
CA PHE A 110 -0.31 11.20 4.97
C PHE A 110 0.67 10.64 3.93
N LEU A 111 1.93 10.54 4.29
CA LEU A 111 3.01 10.15 3.40
C LEU A 111 3.57 8.79 3.83
N ASP A 112 3.49 7.81 2.93
CA ASP A 112 4.00 6.44 3.16
C ASP A 112 4.96 6.06 2.00
N PRO A 113 6.17 6.65 1.97
CA PRO A 113 7.15 6.39 0.94
C PRO A 113 7.73 4.98 1.04
N PRO A 114 8.37 4.46 -0.02
CA PRO A 114 9.13 3.23 0.08
C PRO A 114 10.15 3.29 1.23
N TYR A 115 10.10 2.30 2.13
CA TYR A 115 10.98 2.26 3.29
C TYR A 115 12.45 2.03 2.87
N LYS A 116 13.38 2.65 3.58
CA LYS A 116 14.83 2.43 3.41
C LYS A 116 15.22 1.08 4.02
N ILE A 117 15.02 0.01 3.25
CA ILE A 117 15.28 -1.37 3.69
C ILE A 117 16.24 -2.06 2.72
N GLY A 118 17.13 -2.88 3.27
CA GLY A 118 18.08 -3.68 2.48
C GLY A 118 17.43 -4.86 1.73
N THR A 119 16.13 -5.14 1.93
CA THR A 119 15.39 -6.24 1.30
C THR A 119 14.28 -5.72 0.42
N TYR A 120 14.16 -6.30 -0.75
CA TYR A 120 13.26 -5.86 -1.81
C TYR A 120 11.84 -6.41 -1.62
N LEU A 121 10.84 -5.53 -1.46
CA LEU A 121 9.46 -5.93 -1.24
C LEU A 121 8.51 -5.63 -2.41
N TYR A 122 8.76 -4.58 -3.21
CA TYR A 122 7.82 -4.15 -4.26
C TYR A 122 8.50 -3.94 -5.62
N GLY A 123 7.74 -4.18 -6.72
CA GLY A 123 8.18 -4.07 -8.12
C GLY A 123 8.91 -5.31 -8.64
N SER A 124 8.84 -5.62 -9.95
CA SER A 124 9.38 -6.85 -10.54
C SER A 124 10.89 -7.02 -10.31
N ASN A 125 11.63 -5.92 -10.08
CA ASN A 125 13.07 -5.90 -9.80
C ASN A 125 13.41 -5.07 -8.55
N ALA A 126 12.44 -4.82 -7.67
CA ALA A 126 12.60 -3.92 -6.53
C ALA A 126 12.92 -2.46 -6.95
N GLU A 127 12.49 -2.07 -8.12
CA GLU A 127 12.83 -0.78 -8.74
C GLU A 127 12.38 0.40 -7.87
N LEU A 128 11.17 0.32 -7.28
CA LEU A 128 10.64 1.37 -6.41
C LEU A 128 11.52 1.66 -5.20
N HIS A 129 12.12 0.64 -4.57
CA HIS A 129 13.01 0.84 -3.42
C HIS A 129 14.42 1.30 -3.81
N LYS A 130 14.90 0.89 -4.99
CA LYS A 130 16.23 1.28 -5.49
C LYS A 130 16.26 2.67 -6.10
N SER A 131 15.15 3.07 -6.73
CA SER A 131 15.07 4.33 -7.45
C SER A 131 14.49 5.46 -6.61
N PHE A 132 13.89 5.16 -5.45
CA PHE A 132 13.33 6.19 -4.59
C PHE A 132 14.45 6.98 -3.91
N LYS A 133 14.46 8.28 -4.15
CA LYS A 133 15.47 9.20 -3.65
C LYS A 133 14.96 9.89 -2.40
N HIS A 134 15.39 9.38 -1.26
CA HIS A 134 14.96 9.87 0.05
C HIS A 134 15.32 11.33 0.28
N GLU A 135 16.47 11.78 -0.26
CA GLU A 135 16.91 13.17 -0.17
C GLU A 135 15.97 14.12 -0.96
N GLU A 136 15.58 13.74 -2.18
CA GLU A 136 14.66 14.54 -2.99
C GLU A 136 13.25 14.58 -2.34
N PHE A 137 12.84 13.48 -1.74
CA PHE A 137 11.58 13.42 -0.99
C PHE A 137 11.62 14.29 0.27
N TYR A 138 12.73 14.28 1.01
CA TYR A 138 12.95 15.17 2.16
C TYR A 138 12.88 16.64 1.75
N GLU A 139 13.50 17.02 0.64
CA GLU A 139 13.42 18.40 0.12
C GLU A 139 11.97 18.79 -0.22
N ALA A 140 11.20 17.88 -0.81
CA ALA A 140 9.79 18.12 -1.07
C ALA A 140 8.98 18.27 0.24
N CYS A 141 9.28 17.47 1.26
CA CYS A 141 8.69 17.64 2.59
C CYS A 141 9.01 18.99 3.22
N ASN A 142 10.27 19.43 3.10
CA ASN A 142 10.74 20.71 3.66
C ASN A 142 10.13 21.92 2.97
N LEU A 143 9.84 21.83 1.67
CA LEU A 143 9.19 22.87 0.87
C LEU A 143 7.65 22.84 0.96
N CYS A 144 7.07 21.77 1.46
CA CYS A 144 5.63 21.58 1.55
C CYS A 144 5.00 22.57 2.54
N LYS A 145 3.94 23.26 2.10
CA LYS A 145 3.22 24.27 2.92
C LYS A 145 2.03 23.69 3.69
N HIS A 146 1.74 22.42 3.47
CA HIS A 146 0.66 21.72 4.13
C HIS A 146 1.17 21.01 5.38
N ASP A 147 0.28 20.70 6.29
CA ASP A 147 0.60 19.83 7.40
C ASP A 147 0.76 18.40 6.88
N TRP A 148 1.82 17.73 7.31
CA TRP A 148 2.08 16.37 6.89
C TRP A 148 2.68 15.52 8.01
N PHE A 149 2.45 14.21 7.91
CA PHE A 149 3.27 13.22 8.59
C PHE A 149 3.75 12.15 7.62
N VAL A 150 4.92 11.62 7.89
CA VAL A 150 5.54 10.53 7.14
C VAL A 150 5.86 9.36 8.06
N THR A 151 5.63 8.15 7.57
CA THR A 151 6.01 6.91 8.26
C THR A 151 7.20 6.26 7.56
N TYR A 152 8.17 5.79 8.37
CA TYR A 152 9.36 5.10 7.91
C TYR A 152 9.72 3.92 8.81
N ASN A 153 10.58 3.02 8.32
CA ASN A 153 11.33 2.14 9.20
C ASN A 153 12.26 2.97 10.10
N ASN A 154 12.49 2.48 11.31
CA ASN A 154 13.40 3.12 12.26
C ASN A 154 14.86 2.98 11.77
N ASP A 155 15.38 4.03 11.13
CA ASP A 155 16.70 4.12 10.49
C ASP A 155 17.40 5.39 10.97
N ASP A 156 18.66 5.27 11.38
CA ASP A 156 19.38 6.39 11.98
C ASP A 156 19.73 7.50 10.98
N ASP A 157 19.95 7.16 9.69
CA ASP A 157 20.19 8.18 8.65
C ASP A 157 18.92 8.99 8.38
N LEU A 158 17.75 8.33 8.41
CA LEU A 158 16.46 9.03 8.28
C LEU A 158 16.20 9.93 9.48
N LYS A 159 16.51 9.48 10.69
CA LYS A 159 16.40 10.34 11.88
C LYS A 159 17.29 11.57 11.80
N GLU A 160 18.53 11.43 11.35
CA GLU A 160 19.42 12.57 11.17
C GLU A 160 18.92 13.49 10.05
N MET A 161 18.43 12.93 8.94
CA MET A 161 17.86 13.71 7.84
C MET A 161 16.69 14.59 8.27
N TYR A 162 15.79 14.04 9.10
CA TYR A 162 14.58 14.73 9.58
C TYR A 162 14.75 15.35 10.99
N LYS A 163 15.98 15.58 11.48
CA LYS A 163 16.25 16.02 12.85
C LYS A 163 15.60 17.34 13.27
N ASP A 164 15.29 18.20 12.31
CA ASP A 164 14.66 19.50 12.54
C ASP A 164 13.12 19.42 12.65
N PHE A 165 12.55 18.23 12.46
CA PHE A 165 11.13 17.94 12.60
C PHE A 165 10.85 17.12 13.86
N HIS A 166 9.62 17.16 14.34
CA HIS A 166 9.21 16.32 15.46
C HIS A 166 9.20 14.84 15.05
N GLN A 167 9.81 13.99 15.87
CA GLN A 167 9.98 12.56 15.61
C GLN A 167 9.47 11.73 16.77
N GLU A 168 8.72 10.65 16.44
CA GLU A 168 8.24 9.66 17.41
C GLU A 168 8.58 8.25 16.97
N GLU A 169 9.12 7.44 17.87
CA GLU A 169 9.30 6.01 17.64
C GLU A 169 8.11 5.23 18.18
N PHE A 170 7.54 4.38 17.36
CA PHE A 170 6.46 3.49 17.78
C PHE A 170 6.75 2.03 17.43
N LYS A 171 6.08 1.11 18.12
CA LYS A 171 6.28 -0.33 17.93
C LYS A 171 5.11 -0.91 17.15
N ILE A 172 5.42 -1.62 16.07
CA ILE A 172 4.44 -2.37 15.27
C ILE A 172 4.73 -3.87 15.37
N THR A 173 3.68 -4.67 15.49
CA THR A 173 3.74 -6.12 15.36
C THR A 173 3.29 -6.51 13.96
N TYR A 174 4.21 -6.93 13.10
CA TYR A 174 3.86 -7.46 11.80
C TYR A 174 3.26 -8.87 11.94
N GLY A 175 2.02 -9.03 11.48
CA GLY A 175 1.19 -10.23 11.67
C GLY A 175 1.59 -11.47 10.86
N MET A 176 2.85 -11.70 10.54
CA MET A 176 3.29 -12.97 9.95
C MET A 176 3.35 -14.06 11.02
N LYS A 177 2.26 -14.82 11.13
CA LYS A 177 1.97 -15.83 12.19
C LYS A 177 2.97 -17.00 12.31
N HIS A 178 4.01 -17.10 11.51
CA HIS A 178 4.88 -18.30 11.47
C HIS A 178 6.39 -18.06 11.57
N ARG A 179 6.83 -16.91 12.07
CA ARG A 179 8.23 -16.74 12.47
C ARG A 179 8.32 -16.68 14.00
N PRO A 180 9.16 -17.53 14.64
CA PRO A 180 9.39 -17.49 16.09
C PRO A 180 9.92 -16.15 16.60
N ASP A 181 10.46 -15.32 15.72
CA ASP A 181 10.91 -13.96 15.96
C ASP A 181 9.84 -12.93 15.57
N ASN A 182 8.72 -12.91 16.29
CA ASN A 182 7.82 -11.75 16.32
C ASN A 182 8.53 -10.59 17.04
N LYS A 183 9.65 -10.12 16.48
CA LYS A 183 10.33 -8.93 16.98
C LYS A 183 9.42 -7.75 16.68
N LEU A 184 8.96 -7.11 17.75
CA LEU A 184 8.41 -5.78 17.71
C LEU A 184 9.37 -4.92 16.89
N LYS A 185 8.99 -4.57 15.68
CA LYS A 185 9.75 -3.64 14.87
C LYS A 185 9.39 -2.23 15.34
N LYS A 186 10.41 -1.41 15.42
CA LYS A 186 10.23 0.01 15.64
C LYS A 186 10.06 0.69 14.29
N GLU A 187 9.14 1.60 14.23
CA GLU A 187 8.95 2.51 13.10
C GLU A 187 9.13 3.95 13.57
N LEU A 188 9.38 4.83 12.62
CA LEU A 188 9.59 6.24 12.80
C LEU A 188 8.40 7.00 12.21
N LEU A 189 7.80 7.87 13.02
CA LEU A 189 6.85 8.88 12.59
C LEU A 189 7.56 10.23 12.61
N VAL A 190 7.45 10.99 11.54
CA VAL A 190 7.95 12.37 11.45
C VAL A 190 6.81 13.30 11.06
N VAL A 191 6.70 14.45 11.70
CA VAL A 191 5.66 15.44 11.42
C VAL A 191 6.24 16.87 11.34
N ASN A 192 5.62 17.74 10.54
CA ASN A 192 6.03 19.13 10.38
C ASN A 192 5.23 20.13 11.21
N TYR A 193 4.30 19.67 12.02
CA TYR A 193 3.45 20.50 12.86
C TYR A 193 3.72 20.23 14.36
N ASP A 194 3.34 21.17 15.21
CA ASP A 194 3.45 21.00 16.67
C ASP A 194 2.33 20.08 17.17
N VAL A 195 2.68 18.87 17.55
CA VAL A 195 1.74 17.86 18.09
C VAL A 195 1.07 18.28 19.41
N ASN A 196 1.63 19.29 20.10
CA ASN A 196 1.09 19.82 21.35
C ASN A 196 0.24 21.08 21.15
N ALA A 197 0.26 21.69 19.95
CA ALA A 197 -0.34 23.00 19.73
C ALA A 197 -1.87 22.98 19.56
N THR A 198 -2.46 21.81 19.31
CA THR A 198 -3.92 21.75 19.08
C THR A 198 -4.52 20.53 19.76
N PRO A 199 -5.23 20.71 20.89
CA PRO A 199 -6.13 19.68 21.37
C PRO A 199 -7.16 19.38 20.26
N LEU A 200 -7.43 18.10 20.01
CA LEU A 200 -8.46 17.65 19.04
C LEU A 200 -9.82 18.34 19.25
N GLU A 201 -10.11 18.84 20.44
CA GLU A 201 -11.29 19.63 20.79
C GLU A 201 -11.42 20.96 20.02
N ALA A 202 -10.32 21.54 19.55
CA ALA A 202 -10.35 22.78 18.76
C ALA A 202 -10.67 22.57 17.27
N ILE A 203 -10.64 21.32 16.79
CA ILE A 203 -10.95 20.97 15.41
C ILE A 203 -12.46 20.75 15.20
N TYR A 204 -13.20 20.49 16.28
CA TYR A 204 -14.65 20.22 16.27
C TYR A 204 -15.51 21.34 16.90
N ALA A 205 -14.91 22.48 17.20
CA ALA A 205 -15.60 23.69 17.67
C ALA A 205 -15.88 24.66 16.51
#